data_98990c9057f3f6dcfaefc123576d65ce
#
_entry.id   98990c9057f3f6dcfaefc123576d65ce
#
_cell.length_a   1.000
_cell.length_b   1.000
_cell.length_c   1.000
_cell.angle_alpha   90.00
_cell.angle_beta   90.00
_cell.angle_gamma   90.00
#
_symmetry.space_group_name_H-M   'P 1'
#
loop_
_entity.id
_entity.type
_entity.pdbx_description
1 polymer ?
#
loop_
_entity_poly.entity_id
_entity_poly.type
_entity_poly.pdbx_seq_one_letter_code
_entity_poly.pdbx_strand_id
1 'polypeptide(L)'
;MRHILILIIFLLINTNTFADKKFEKDLKKISKDNAFIDNTGKIYSVDKIDNKENTILVIYTHGAMSDQKLDKCLSKWNLVPQVIRNLHNKKINNYEVKIYRLCSGVRGWSQSEQDKMWKHHEKTGNLSLKNNDGKFLMTKQKQNQKLKIIKNTIDKFADNGFKNIILAGHSSGGWQSLKIQSNSDNLIDGVIGLHPGAGGTVKNRKEWPWWEDIRYYGFGDFTKLNAIIITHDKDNYNSPNDYSLLKKSNDVEFVNISDSKCKKKATLGGYHGLALTKCYADEEQKENDLINYLGKLF
;
A
#
# COMPACT_ATOMS: atom_id res chain seq x y z
N MET A 1 8.96 -49.60 7.04
CA MET A 1 7.98 -48.52 6.83
C MET A 1 7.79 -47.58 8.04
N ARG A 2 7.81 -48.08 9.30
CA ARG A 2 7.64 -47.20 10.50
C ARG A 2 8.73 -46.14 10.69
N HIS A 3 9.99 -46.42 10.32
CA HIS A 3 11.10 -45.48 10.50
C HIS A 3 11.12 -44.35 9.49
N ILE A 4 10.55 -44.52 8.27
CA ILE A 4 10.45 -43.48 7.25
C ILE A 4 9.39 -42.44 7.66
N LEU A 5 8.29 -42.89 8.31
CA LEU A 5 7.23 -41.98 8.75
C LEU A 5 7.72 -41.01 9.85
N ILE A 6 8.55 -41.49 10.77
CA ILE A 6 9.12 -40.69 11.86
C ILE A 6 10.10 -39.66 11.31
N LEU A 7 10.87 -39.98 10.27
CA LEU A 7 11.81 -39.03 9.63
C LEU A 7 11.09 -37.90 8.88
N ILE A 8 9.95 -38.22 8.25
CA ILE A 8 9.14 -37.21 7.54
C ILE A 8 8.47 -36.26 8.55
N ILE A 9 7.98 -36.77 9.68
CA ILE A 9 7.40 -35.89 10.72
C ILE A 9 8.46 -34.99 11.35
N PHE A 10 9.69 -35.49 11.56
CA PHE A 10 10.80 -34.69 12.08
C PHE A 10 11.27 -33.60 11.07
N LEU A 11 11.22 -33.87 9.77
CA LEU A 11 11.53 -32.90 8.72
C LEU A 11 10.44 -31.81 8.62
N LEU A 12 9.16 -32.16 8.79
CA LEU A 12 8.07 -31.18 8.75
C LEU A 12 8.07 -30.26 9.99
N ILE A 13 8.41 -30.77 11.17
CA ILE A 13 8.50 -29.97 12.40
C ILE A 13 9.69 -29.00 12.33
N ASN A 14 10.82 -29.44 11.74
CA ASN A 14 11.99 -28.55 11.59
C ASN A 14 11.82 -27.47 10.53
N THR A 15 11.01 -27.68 9.48
CA THR A 15 10.78 -26.66 8.46
C THR A 15 9.98 -25.47 9.00
N ASN A 16 9.01 -25.68 9.86
CA ASN A 16 8.23 -24.61 10.47
C ASN A 16 9.08 -23.74 11.43
N THR A 17 9.91 -24.37 12.27
CA THR A 17 10.81 -23.63 13.17
C THR A 17 11.92 -22.86 12.44
N PHE A 18 12.37 -23.34 11.29
CA PHE A 18 13.33 -22.61 10.43
C PHE A 18 12.66 -21.44 9.69
N ALA A 19 11.43 -21.61 9.22
CA ALA A 19 10.65 -20.54 8.58
C ALA A 19 10.37 -19.40 9.56
N ASP A 20 9.95 -19.71 10.79
CA ASP A 20 9.70 -18.73 11.85
C ASP A 20 10.96 -17.96 12.26
N LYS A 21 12.08 -18.65 12.48
CA LYS A 21 13.36 -17.99 12.81
C LYS A 21 13.90 -17.13 11.67
N LYS A 22 13.69 -17.56 10.42
CA LYS A 22 14.06 -16.76 9.25
C LYS A 22 13.17 -15.53 9.12
N PHE A 23 11.87 -15.68 9.35
CA PHE A 23 10.91 -14.59 9.37
C PHE A 23 11.24 -13.57 10.46
N GLU A 24 11.49 -13.99 11.68
CA GLU A 24 11.93 -13.10 12.76
C GLU A 24 13.27 -12.41 12.47
N LYS A 25 14.23 -13.13 11.86
CA LYS A 25 15.51 -12.56 11.44
C LYS A 25 15.34 -11.57 10.30
N ASP A 26 14.44 -11.85 9.36
CA ASP A 26 14.09 -10.94 8.27
C ASP A 26 13.29 -9.74 8.78
N LEU A 27 12.38 -9.91 9.76
CA LEU A 27 11.73 -8.81 10.46
C LEU A 27 12.73 -7.94 11.26
N LYS A 28 13.73 -8.54 11.89
CA LYS A 28 14.82 -7.80 12.58
C LYS A 28 15.78 -7.10 11.61
N LYS A 29 15.90 -7.63 10.39
CA LYS A 29 16.71 -7.05 9.31
C LYS A 29 15.94 -6.03 8.47
N ILE A 30 14.63 -6.10 8.47
CA ILE A 30 13.74 -5.11 7.90
C ILE A 30 13.95 -3.86 8.74
N SER A 31 14.59 -2.88 8.16
CA SER A 31 15.01 -1.62 8.74
C SER A 31 13.94 -1.02 9.67
N LYS A 32 14.31 -0.11 10.55
CA LYS A 32 13.43 0.73 11.39
C LYS A 32 12.25 1.36 10.62
N ASP A 33 12.27 1.25 9.30
CA ASP A 33 11.28 1.79 8.37
C ASP A 33 10.04 0.91 8.25
N ASN A 34 10.16 -0.41 8.42
CA ASN A 34 9.07 -1.39 8.40
C ASN A 34 8.79 -1.85 9.83
N ALA A 35 7.65 -1.48 10.39
CA ALA A 35 7.39 -1.74 11.79
C ALA A 35 5.91 -1.65 12.14
N PHE A 36 5.51 -2.39 13.19
CA PHE A 36 4.28 -2.07 13.91
C PHE A 36 4.43 -0.74 14.63
N ILE A 37 3.40 0.07 14.55
CA ILE A 37 3.37 1.39 15.17
C ILE A 37 2.08 1.60 15.97
N ASP A 38 2.18 2.30 17.09
CA ASP A 38 1.04 2.72 17.87
C ASP A 38 0.41 4.04 17.32
N ASN A 39 -0.61 4.52 17.99
CA ASN A 39 -1.30 5.76 17.62
C ASN A 39 -0.41 7.01 17.73
N THR A 40 0.68 6.95 18.49
CA THR A 40 1.70 8.03 18.59
C THR A 40 2.76 7.91 17.51
N GLY A 41 2.82 6.78 16.80
CA GLY A 41 3.85 6.45 15.81
C GLY A 41 5.07 5.77 16.39
N LYS A 42 5.09 5.40 17.68
CA LYS A 42 6.17 4.61 18.27
C LYS A 42 6.12 3.17 17.77
N ILE A 43 7.31 2.61 17.56
CA ILE A 43 7.50 1.23 17.12
C ILE A 43 7.30 0.28 18.30
N TYR A 44 6.62 -0.83 18.04
CA TYR A 44 6.53 -1.96 18.97
C TYR A 44 6.76 -3.30 18.26
N SER A 45 7.06 -4.34 19.04
CA SER A 45 7.33 -5.69 18.51
C SER A 45 6.02 -6.41 18.16
N VAL A 46 6.06 -7.24 17.12
CA VAL A 46 4.98 -8.17 16.75
C VAL A 46 4.65 -9.17 17.86
N ASP A 47 5.63 -9.50 18.72
CA ASP A 47 5.45 -10.41 19.85
C ASP A 47 4.43 -9.89 20.89
N LYS A 48 4.07 -8.60 20.80
CA LYS A 48 3.01 -7.97 21.64
C LYS A 48 1.59 -8.16 21.07
N ILE A 49 1.46 -8.92 19.98
CA ILE A 49 0.16 -9.23 19.37
C ILE A 49 -0.19 -10.68 19.68
N ASP A 50 -0.95 -10.87 20.78
CA ASP A 50 -1.23 -12.19 21.33
C ASP A 50 -2.21 -12.98 20.47
N ASN A 51 -3.21 -12.31 19.88
CA ASN A 51 -4.27 -12.95 19.09
C ASN A 51 -4.29 -12.43 17.64
N LYS A 52 -3.46 -13.02 16.80
CA LYS A 52 -3.32 -12.61 15.39
C LYS A 52 -4.57 -12.93 14.57
N GLU A 53 -5.30 -14.00 14.90
CA GLU A 53 -6.52 -14.39 14.19
C GLU A 53 -7.67 -13.40 14.42
N ASN A 54 -7.74 -12.79 15.60
CA ASN A 54 -8.73 -11.77 15.95
C ASN A 54 -8.13 -10.35 15.83
N THR A 55 -7.11 -10.20 15.00
CA THR A 55 -6.48 -8.90 14.70
C THR A 55 -6.81 -8.48 13.28
N ILE A 56 -7.34 -7.27 13.11
CA ILE A 56 -7.37 -6.58 11.82
C ILE A 56 -6.00 -5.94 11.62
N LEU A 57 -5.21 -6.49 10.71
CA LEU A 57 -3.90 -5.96 10.36
C LEU A 57 -4.02 -4.94 9.24
N VAL A 58 -3.83 -3.66 9.54
CA VAL A 58 -3.76 -2.59 8.53
C VAL A 58 -2.32 -2.40 8.09
N ILE A 59 -1.99 -2.76 6.86
CA ILE A 59 -0.67 -2.56 6.26
C ILE A 59 -0.70 -1.24 5.46
N TYR A 60 -0.04 -0.22 5.98
CA TYR A 60 0.03 1.09 5.32
C TYR A 60 1.24 1.20 4.41
N THR A 61 0.99 1.62 3.17
CA THR A 61 2.01 1.90 2.15
C THR A 61 2.01 3.38 1.77
N HIS A 62 3.20 3.98 1.70
CA HIS A 62 3.35 5.39 1.35
C HIS A 62 3.17 5.66 -0.15
N GLY A 63 2.97 6.93 -0.51
CA GLY A 63 2.86 7.40 -1.88
C GLY A 63 4.15 7.25 -2.72
N ALA A 64 4.13 7.79 -3.92
CA ALA A 64 5.31 7.82 -4.78
C ALA A 64 6.40 8.73 -4.17
N MET A 65 7.65 8.27 -4.26
CA MET A 65 8.82 9.05 -3.87
C MET A 65 9.72 9.26 -5.08
N SER A 66 10.17 10.50 -5.30
CA SER A 66 10.97 10.86 -6.47
C SER A 66 12.41 10.40 -6.37
N ASP A 67 13.04 10.50 -5.19
CA ASP A 67 14.44 10.10 -4.98
C ASP A 67 14.53 9.24 -3.73
N GLN A 68 14.88 7.98 -3.90
CA GLN A 68 14.60 7.03 -2.83
C GLN A 68 15.86 6.53 -2.19
N LYS A 69 16.27 7.27 -1.20
CA LYS A 69 17.05 6.70 -0.11
C LYS A 69 16.07 6.10 0.91
N LEU A 70 16.41 4.99 1.53
CA LEU A 70 15.61 4.34 2.57
C LEU A 70 15.19 5.30 3.71
N ASP A 71 16.06 6.25 4.05
CA ASP A 71 15.82 7.29 5.05
C ASP A 71 14.60 8.20 4.73
N LYS A 72 14.20 8.30 3.46
CA LYS A 72 13.02 9.08 3.08
C LYS A 72 11.68 8.41 3.40
N CYS A 73 11.66 7.12 3.66
CA CYS A 73 10.46 6.42 4.12
C CYS A 73 9.96 6.95 5.46
N LEU A 74 10.84 7.50 6.29
CA LEU A 74 10.51 8.12 7.56
C LEU A 74 10.32 9.64 7.47
N SER A 75 10.38 10.22 6.27
CA SER A 75 10.10 11.62 6.10
C SER A 75 8.64 11.95 6.44
N LYS A 76 8.39 13.19 6.86
CA LYS A 76 7.03 13.66 7.21
C LYS A 76 5.94 13.41 6.16
N TRP A 77 6.34 13.19 4.91
CA TRP A 77 5.46 12.91 3.78
C TRP A 77 5.03 11.45 3.67
N ASN A 78 5.82 10.56 4.28
CA ASN A 78 5.65 9.12 4.15
C ASN A 78 5.30 8.45 5.48
N LEU A 79 5.17 9.25 6.54
CA LEU A 79 4.65 8.75 7.81
C LEU A 79 3.22 8.25 7.64
N VAL A 80 2.87 7.23 8.39
CA VAL A 80 1.49 6.79 8.48
C VAL A 80 0.64 7.95 8.99
N PRO A 81 -0.40 8.39 8.24
CA PRO A 81 -1.23 9.52 8.64
C PRO A 81 -1.93 9.29 9.98
N GLN A 82 -2.19 10.38 10.70
CA GLN A 82 -2.86 10.29 11.99
C GLN A 82 -4.22 9.58 11.90
N VAL A 83 -5.00 9.83 10.85
CA VAL A 83 -6.30 9.20 10.66
C VAL A 83 -6.21 7.67 10.60
N ILE A 84 -5.13 7.11 10.04
CA ILE A 84 -4.86 5.67 10.06
C ILE A 84 -4.33 5.23 11.42
N ARG A 85 -3.43 6.01 12.04
CA ARG A 85 -2.88 5.69 13.36
C ARG A 85 -3.94 5.68 14.46
N ASN A 86 -4.96 6.51 14.34
CA ASN A 86 -6.09 6.55 15.27
C ASN A 86 -6.87 5.24 15.32
N LEU A 87 -6.78 4.40 14.26
CA LEU A 87 -7.39 3.07 14.27
C LEU A 87 -6.65 2.08 15.20
N HIS A 88 -5.41 2.37 15.60
CA HIS A 88 -4.64 1.47 16.45
C HIS A 88 -5.36 1.20 17.78
N ASN A 89 -5.47 -0.10 18.13
CA ASN A 89 -6.19 -0.62 19.30
C ASN A 89 -7.70 -0.32 19.33
N LYS A 90 -8.27 0.20 18.23
CA LYS A 90 -9.74 0.25 18.14
C LYS A 90 -10.28 -1.18 18.07
N LYS A 91 -11.39 -1.40 18.77
CA LYS A 91 -12.15 -2.64 18.65
C LYS A 91 -13.24 -2.46 17.60
N ILE A 92 -13.20 -3.33 16.60
CA ILE A 92 -14.19 -3.43 15.54
C ILE A 92 -14.85 -4.80 15.71
N ASN A 93 -16.08 -4.81 16.21
CA ASN A 93 -16.74 -6.03 16.65
C ASN A 93 -15.83 -6.83 17.63
N ASN A 94 -15.40 -8.02 17.30
CA ASN A 94 -14.52 -8.85 18.13
C ASN A 94 -13.03 -8.75 17.78
N TYR A 95 -12.67 -7.85 16.85
CA TYR A 95 -11.30 -7.71 16.35
C TYR A 95 -10.63 -6.45 16.91
N GLU A 96 -9.32 -6.54 17.11
CA GLU A 96 -8.50 -5.38 17.48
C GLU A 96 -7.63 -4.93 16.30
N VAL A 97 -7.63 -3.63 16.02
CA VAL A 97 -6.85 -3.09 14.89
C VAL A 97 -5.39 -2.88 15.27
N LYS A 98 -4.47 -3.39 14.45
CA LYS A 98 -3.03 -3.15 14.54
C LYS A 98 -2.51 -2.55 13.25
N ILE A 99 -1.57 -1.61 13.37
CA ILE A 99 -1.05 -0.85 12.22
C ILE A 99 0.39 -1.26 11.94
N TYR A 100 0.65 -1.68 10.71
CA TYR A 100 1.99 -1.96 10.21
C TYR A 100 2.38 -0.94 9.14
N ARG A 101 3.49 -0.26 9.33
CA ARG A 101 4.08 0.63 8.35
C ARG A 101 4.98 -0.16 7.41
N LEU A 102 4.68 -0.15 6.12
CA LEU A 102 5.49 -0.76 5.08
C LEU A 102 6.18 0.31 4.23
N CYS A 103 7.51 0.29 4.28
CA CYS A 103 8.35 1.02 3.35
C CYS A 103 8.83 0.08 2.25
N SER A 104 8.41 0.31 1.02
CA SER A 104 8.80 -0.56 -0.09
C SER A 104 10.29 -0.45 -0.44
N GLY A 105 10.99 0.59 0.01
CA GLY A 105 12.41 0.80 -0.30
C GLY A 105 12.73 0.89 -1.81
N VAL A 106 11.71 0.91 -2.66
CA VAL A 106 11.89 1.01 -4.12
C VAL A 106 12.31 2.42 -4.45
N ARG A 107 13.56 2.59 -4.78
CA ARG A 107 14.15 3.88 -5.18
C ARG A 107 13.96 4.17 -6.67
N GLY A 108 14.06 5.44 -7.02
CA GLY A 108 14.21 5.87 -8.41
C GLY A 108 15.48 5.29 -9.03
N TRP A 109 15.50 5.22 -10.34
CA TRP A 109 16.67 4.79 -11.08
C TRP A 109 17.73 5.89 -11.09
N SER A 110 18.98 5.54 -10.77
CA SER A 110 20.12 6.42 -11.04
C SER A 110 20.31 6.56 -12.56
N GLN A 111 21.01 7.62 -13.00
CA GLN A 111 21.29 7.81 -14.41
C GLN A 111 22.00 6.58 -15.01
N SER A 112 23.00 6.04 -14.30
CA SER A 112 23.72 4.83 -14.74
C SER A 112 22.82 3.58 -14.89
N GLU A 113 21.86 3.39 -13.99
CA GLU A 113 20.86 2.29 -14.09
C GLU A 113 19.94 2.52 -15.27
N GLN A 114 19.53 3.76 -15.49
CA GLN A 114 18.74 4.14 -16.66
C GLN A 114 19.50 3.81 -17.95
N ASP A 115 20.74 4.24 -18.08
CA ASP A 115 21.55 4.01 -19.28
C ASP A 115 21.78 2.51 -19.55
N LYS A 116 22.00 1.71 -18.52
CA LYS A 116 22.14 0.25 -18.64
C LYS A 116 20.84 -0.39 -19.16
N MET A 117 19.70 0.06 -18.65
CA MET A 117 18.41 -0.44 -19.05
C MET A 117 18.10 -0.04 -20.49
N TRP A 118 18.45 1.18 -20.91
CA TRP A 118 18.34 1.66 -22.28
C TRP A 118 19.12 0.78 -23.25
N LYS A 119 20.39 0.56 -22.97
CA LYS A 119 21.26 -0.29 -23.78
C LYS A 119 20.78 -1.74 -23.87
N HIS A 120 20.13 -2.24 -22.81
CA HIS A 120 19.54 -3.58 -22.83
C HIS A 120 18.32 -3.63 -23.76
N HIS A 121 17.45 -2.66 -23.69
CA HIS A 121 16.27 -2.60 -24.56
C HIS A 121 16.61 -2.35 -26.02
N GLU A 122 17.60 -1.52 -26.30
CA GLU A 122 18.12 -1.33 -27.66
C GLU A 122 18.65 -2.64 -28.27
N LYS A 123 19.34 -3.46 -27.49
CA LYS A 123 19.86 -4.76 -27.94
C LYS A 123 18.78 -5.82 -28.18
N THR A 124 17.71 -5.77 -27.40
CA THR A 124 16.64 -6.78 -27.47
C THR A 124 15.54 -6.43 -28.46
N GLY A 125 15.66 -5.30 -29.15
CA GLY A 125 14.71 -4.86 -30.19
C GLY A 125 13.33 -4.51 -29.66
N ASN A 126 13.15 -4.47 -28.34
CA ASN A 126 11.85 -4.38 -27.71
C ASN A 126 11.26 -2.99 -27.66
N LEU A 127 12.00 -1.92 -28.00
CA LEU A 127 11.43 -0.56 -28.12
C LEU A 127 12.45 0.41 -28.72
N SER A 128 12.01 1.25 -29.66
CA SER A 128 12.73 2.47 -30.03
C SER A 128 12.57 3.47 -28.86
N LEU A 129 13.59 3.59 -28.04
CA LEU A 129 13.58 4.34 -26.79
C LEU A 129 13.67 5.86 -27.04
N LYS A 130 12.67 6.40 -27.66
CA LYS A 130 12.44 7.83 -27.57
C LYS A 130 11.89 8.15 -26.18
N ASN A 131 12.40 9.20 -25.57
CA ASN A 131 12.26 9.66 -24.17
C ASN A 131 11.03 9.24 -23.36
N ASN A 132 9.88 8.96 -23.95
CA ASN A 132 8.65 8.63 -23.25
C ASN A 132 8.45 7.14 -23.03
N ASP A 133 8.83 6.29 -24.00
CA ASP A 133 8.72 4.83 -23.87
C ASP A 133 9.57 4.32 -22.72
N GLY A 134 10.74 4.93 -22.53
CA GLY A 134 11.60 4.61 -21.44
C GLY A 134 11.09 5.01 -20.07
N LYS A 135 10.48 6.16 -19.94
CA LYS A 135 9.82 6.55 -18.70
C LYS A 135 8.69 5.59 -18.36
N PHE A 136 7.93 5.13 -19.35
CA PHE A 136 6.89 4.13 -19.19
C PHE A 136 7.46 2.82 -18.63
N LEU A 137 8.47 2.25 -19.28
CA LEU A 137 9.09 0.98 -18.86
C LEU A 137 9.68 1.05 -17.46
N MET A 138 10.41 2.12 -17.16
CA MET A 138 11.00 2.34 -15.84
C MET A 138 9.92 2.44 -14.77
N THR A 139 8.84 3.18 -15.04
CA THR A 139 7.73 3.33 -14.11
C THR A 139 7.03 2.00 -13.90
N LYS A 140 6.83 1.21 -14.95
CA LYS A 140 6.27 -0.14 -14.90
C LYS A 140 7.12 -1.08 -14.03
N GLN A 141 8.43 -1.12 -14.24
CA GLN A 141 9.34 -1.95 -13.45
C GLN A 141 9.32 -1.55 -11.96
N LYS A 142 9.33 -0.25 -11.68
CA LYS A 142 9.23 0.27 -10.31
C LYS A 142 7.92 -0.11 -9.65
N GLN A 143 6.81 -0.02 -10.37
CA GLN A 143 5.51 -0.47 -9.86
C GLN A 143 5.51 -1.98 -9.56
N ASN A 144 6.03 -2.80 -10.46
CA ASN A 144 6.15 -4.24 -10.26
C ASN A 144 6.98 -4.59 -9.02
N GLN A 145 8.10 -3.90 -8.80
CA GLN A 145 8.91 -4.09 -7.60
C GLN A 145 8.13 -3.75 -6.33
N LYS A 146 7.39 -2.64 -6.33
CA LYS A 146 6.52 -2.27 -5.20
C LYS A 146 5.45 -3.32 -4.95
N LEU A 147 4.71 -3.72 -5.97
CA LEU A 147 3.67 -4.75 -5.87
C LEU A 147 4.23 -6.05 -5.29
N LYS A 148 5.40 -6.49 -5.77
CA LYS A 148 6.08 -7.70 -5.26
C LYS A 148 6.43 -7.57 -3.77
N ILE A 149 6.93 -6.42 -3.34
CA ILE A 149 7.29 -6.21 -1.93
C ILE A 149 6.06 -6.20 -1.04
N ILE A 150 4.99 -5.53 -1.45
CA ILE A 150 3.74 -5.49 -0.70
C ILE A 150 3.16 -6.91 -0.62
N LYS A 151 3.07 -7.63 -1.75
CA LYS A 151 2.57 -9.00 -1.79
C LYS A 151 3.37 -9.93 -0.88
N ASN A 152 4.69 -9.93 -0.99
CA ASN A 152 5.55 -10.76 -0.13
C ASN A 152 5.36 -10.43 1.37
N THR A 153 5.03 -9.19 1.69
CA THR A 153 4.76 -8.79 3.07
C THR A 153 3.41 -9.33 3.55
N ILE A 154 2.39 -9.28 2.71
CA ILE A 154 1.07 -9.85 2.98
C ILE A 154 1.18 -11.35 3.20
N ASP A 155 1.82 -12.08 2.27
CA ASP A 155 2.03 -13.52 2.34
C ASP A 155 2.72 -13.90 3.67
N LYS A 156 3.77 -13.16 4.05
CA LYS A 156 4.47 -13.38 5.33
C LYS A 156 3.57 -13.18 6.54
N PHE A 157 2.69 -12.20 6.55
CA PHE A 157 1.77 -11.99 7.67
C PHE A 157 0.69 -13.05 7.71
N ALA A 158 0.14 -13.44 6.57
CA ALA A 158 -0.82 -14.53 6.46
C ALA A 158 -0.22 -15.85 6.99
N ASP A 159 1.01 -16.18 6.57
CA ASP A 159 1.76 -17.36 7.06
C ASP A 159 2.03 -17.31 8.58
N ASN A 160 2.05 -16.11 9.16
CA ASN A 160 2.21 -15.90 10.60
C ASN A 160 0.89 -15.82 11.37
N GLY A 161 -0.23 -16.18 10.76
CA GLY A 161 -1.54 -16.34 11.40
C GLY A 161 -2.41 -15.09 11.42
N PHE A 162 -2.03 -14.00 10.72
CA PHE A 162 -2.96 -12.89 10.49
C PHE A 162 -3.94 -13.30 9.38
N LYS A 163 -5.23 -13.29 9.69
CA LYS A 163 -6.29 -13.70 8.77
C LYS A 163 -7.07 -12.51 8.19
N ASN A 164 -7.10 -11.40 8.89
CA ASN A 164 -7.87 -10.21 8.55
C ASN A 164 -6.91 -9.11 8.13
N ILE A 165 -6.74 -8.91 6.83
CA ILE A 165 -5.72 -8.01 6.27
C ILE A 165 -6.37 -6.90 5.45
N ILE A 166 -6.16 -5.68 5.90
CA ILE A 166 -6.53 -4.45 5.22
C ILE A 166 -5.27 -3.77 4.66
N LEU A 167 -5.31 -3.40 3.40
CA LEU A 167 -4.29 -2.53 2.85
C LEU A 167 -4.71 -1.07 2.99
N ALA A 168 -3.79 -0.22 3.37
CA ALA A 168 -4.02 1.22 3.40
C ALA A 168 -2.90 1.97 2.67
N GLY A 169 -3.20 3.10 2.06
CA GLY A 169 -2.14 3.86 1.44
C GLY A 169 -2.57 5.21 0.89
N HIS A 170 -1.59 6.09 0.74
CA HIS A 170 -1.76 7.39 0.11
C HIS A 170 -1.24 7.36 -1.32
N SER A 171 -1.92 8.07 -2.23
CA SER A 171 -1.44 8.29 -3.60
C SER A 171 -1.07 6.95 -4.28
N SER A 172 0.14 6.80 -4.78
CA SER A 172 0.66 5.57 -5.38
C SER A 172 0.58 4.36 -4.44
N GLY A 173 0.69 4.54 -3.12
CA GLY A 173 0.52 3.46 -2.15
C GLY A 173 -0.91 2.92 -2.15
N GLY A 174 -1.91 3.80 -2.06
CA GLY A 174 -3.32 3.41 -2.16
C GLY A 174 -3.65 2.78 -3.51
N TRP A 175 -3.09 3.31 -4.59
CA TRP A 175 -3.29 2.75 -5.94
C TRP A 175 -2.70 1.34 -6.09
N GLN A 176 -1.52 1.08 -5.50
CA GLN A 176 -0.92 -0.26 -5.48
C GLN A 176 -1.75 -1.23 -4.62
N SER A 177 -2.30 -0.76 -3.51
CA SER A 177 -3.19 -1.56 -2.65
C SER A 177 -4.42 -2.04 -3.41
N LEU A 178 -5.08 -1.17 -4.15
CA LEU A 178 -6.21 -1.52 -5.03
C LEU A 178 -5.81 -2.54 -6.11
N LYS A 179 -4.63 -2.37 -6.74
CA LYS A 179 -4.12 -3.34 -7.72
C LYS A 179 -3.92 -4.72 -7.11
N ILE A 180 -3.37 -4.80 -5.91
CA ILE A 180 -3.16 -6.07 -5.23
C ILE A 180 -4.50 -6.74 -4.94
N GLN A 181 -5.45 -6.02 -4.36
CA GLN A 181 -6.76 -6.57 -4.05
C GLN A 181 -7.48 -7.08 -5.31
N SER A 182 -7.44 -6.34 -6.42
CA SER A 182 -8.07 -6.75 -7.68
C SER A 182 -7.49 -8.05 -8.28
N ASN A 183 -6.31 -8.48 -7.82
CA ASN A 183 -5.62 -9.70 -8.24
C ASN A 183 -5.55 -10.76 -7.13
N SER A 184 -6.05 -10.47 -5.93
CA SER A 184 -6.02 -11.43 -4.82
C SER A 184 -7.26 -12.29 -4.81
N ASP A 185 -7.08 -13.57 -4.46
CA ASP A 185 -8.17 -14.50 -4.21
C ASP A 185 -8.46 -14.50 -2.70
N ASN A 186 -9.19 -13.47 -2.23
CA ASN A 186 -9.69 -13.34 -0.84
C ASN A 186 -8.63 -13.22 0.28
N LEU A 187 -7.38 -12.91 -0.05
CA LEU A 187 -6.35 -12.68 0.97
C LEU A 187 -6.42 -11.27 1.59
N ILE A 188 -7.09 -10.34 0.92
CA ILE A 188 -7.22 -8.94 1.33
C ILE A 188 -8.68 -8.62 1.48
N ASP A 189 -9.11 -8.34 2.71
CA ASP A 189 -10.51 -8.08 3.03
C ASP A 189 -10.96 -6.69 2.54
N GLY A 190 -10.05 -5.71 2.55
CA GLY A 190 -10.40 -4.36 2.10
C GLY A 190 -9.22 -3.43 1.85
N VAL A 191 -9.51 -2.27 1.28
CA VAL A 191 -8.51 -1.22 1.01
C VAL A 191 -8.99 0.14 1.53
N ILE A 192 -8.11 0.84 2.24
CA ILE A 192 -8.28 2.25 2.62
C ILE A 192 -7.38 3.11 1.72
N GLY A 193 -7.97 3.76 0.72
CA GLY A 193 -7.28 4.62 -0.23
C GLY A 193 -7.37 6.10 0.14
N LEU A 194 -6.26 6.70 0.57
CA LEU A 194 -6.18 8.14 0.83
C LEU A 194 -5.69 8.85 -0.45
N HIS A 195 -6.60 9.48 -1.17
CA HIS A 195 -6.30 10.08 -2.49
C HIS A 195 -5.49 9.13 -3.39
N PRO A 196 -5.93 7.87 -3.60
CA PRO A 196 -5.16 6.90 -4.36
C PRO A 196 -4.95 7.39 -5.78
N GLY A 197 -3.74 7.19 -6.32
CA GLY A 197 -3.46 7.66 -7.67
C GLY A 197 -2.11 7.21 -8.21
N ALA A 198 -2.07 7.07 -9.52
CA ALA A 198 -0.87 6.82 -10.29
C ALA A 198 -0.95 7.58 -11.61
N GLY A 199 0.16 7.68 -12.34
CA GLY A 199 0.18 8.30 -13.65
C GLY A 199 0.30 9.83 -13.63
N GLY A 200 0.89 10.42 -12.58
CA GLY A 200 1.10 11.85 -12.48
C GLY A 200 -0.19 12.65 -12.28
N THR A 201 -0.14 13.96 -12.56
CA THR A 201 -1.30 14.85 -12.50
C THR A 201 -2.25 14.65 -13.68
N VAL A 202 -3.49 15.14 -13.57
CA VAL A 202 -4.45 15.18 -14.69
C VAL A 202 -3.83 15.86 -15.91
N LYS A 203 -3.08 16.97 -15.70
CA LYS A 203 -2.36 17.67 -16.78
C LYS A 203 -1.32 16.74 -17.43
N ASN A 204 -0.52 16.02 -16.65
CA ASN A 204 0.48 15.09 -17.19
C ASN A 204 -0.15 14.01 -18.06
N ARG A 205 -1.29 13.46 -17.64
CA ARG A 205 -1.98 12.41 -18.41
C ARG A 205 -2.55 12.91 -19.74
N LYS A 206 -3.02 14.16 -19.78
CA LYS A 206 -3.47 14.79 -21.04
C LYS A 206 -2.30 15.05 -21.99
N GLU A 207 -1.16 15.47 -21.45
CA GLU A 207 0.03 15.74 -22.24
C GLU A 207 0.74 14.47 -22.72
N TRP A 208 0.75 13.43 -21.87
CA TRP A 208 1.44 12.17 -22.09
C TRP A 208 0.51 10.97 -21.85
N PRO A 209 -0.20 10.46 -22.87
CA PRO A 209 -1.19 9.38 -22.73
C PRO A 209 -0.66 8.10 -22.08
N TRP A 210 0.62 7.77 -22.22
CA TRP A 210 1.25 6.61 -21.58
C TRP A 210 1.13 6.63 -20.03
N TRP A 211 0.90 7.78 -19.41
CA TRP A 211 0.60 7.84 -17.98
C TRP A 211 -0.75 7.20 -17.62
N GLU A 212 -1.70 7.24 -18.54
CA GLU A 212 -2.99 6.56 -18.33
C GLU A 212 -2.82 5.04 -18.42
N ASP A 213 -2.00 4.55 -19.38
CA ASP A 213 -1.69 3.11 -19.49
C ASP A 213 -1.01 2.61 -18.21
N ILE A 214 -0.04 3.35 -17.68
CA ILE A 214 0.65 3.01 -16.43
C ILE A 214 -0.30 3.00 -15.22
N ARG A 215 -1.29 3.84 -15.24
CA ARG A 215 -2.27 3.97 -14.17
C ARG A 215 -3.03 2.67 -13.97
N TYR A 216 -3.50 2.07 -15.03
CA TYR A 216 -4.28 0.83 -15.02
C TYR A 216 -3.44 -0.43 -15.18
N TYR A 217 -2.17 -0.30 -15.54
CA TYR A 217 -1.28 -1.45 -15.65
C TYR A 217 -1.21 -2.25 -14.34
N GLY A 218 -1.45 -3.56 -14.45
CA GLY A 218 -1.39 -4.49 -13.31
C GLY A 218 -2.64 -4.53 -12.43
N PHE A 219 -3.75 -3.92 -12.85
CA PHE A 219 -5.05 -4.25 -12.29
C PHE A 219 -5.53 -5.60 -12.82
N GLY A 220 -6.20 -6.35 -11.95
CA GLY A 220 -6.97 -7.52 -12.29
C GLY A 220 -8.45 -7.17 -12.46
N ASP A 221 -9.31 -7.92 -11.79
CA ASP A 221 -10.76 -7.74 -11.85
C ASP A 221 -11.22 -6.61 -10.92
N PHE A 222 -11.75 -5.54 -11.50
CA PHE A 222 -12.28 -4.39 -10.74
C PHE A 222 -13.51 -4.74 -9.91
N THR A 223 -14.27 -5.78 -10.26
CA THR A 223 -15.46 -6.19 -9.51
C THR A 223 -15.12 -6.83 -8.17
N LYS A 224 -13.87 -7.27 -7.99
CA LYS A 224 -13.34 -7.81 -6.73
C LYS A 224 -12.91 -6.73 -5.71
N LEU A 225 -12.97 -5.47 -6.08
CA LEU A 225 -12.56 -4.39 -5.18
C LEU A 225 -13.57 -4.20 -4.07
N ASN A 226 -13.06 -4.15 -2.84
CA ASN A 226 -13.76 -3.70 -1.65
C ASN A 226 -12.91 -2.61 -1.01
N ALA A 227 -13.35 -1.37 -1.07
CA ALA A 227 -12.51 -0.25 -0.69
C ALA A 227 -13.30 0.96 -0.19
N ILE A 228 -12.69 1.70 0.73
CA ILE A 228 -13.07 3.10 1.01
C ILE A 228 -12.03 4.04 0.40
N ILE A 229 -12.47 4.97 -0.43
CA ILE A 229 -11.62 5.90 -1.16
C ILE A 229 -11.89 7.33 -0.72
N ILE A 230 -10.94 7.91 -0.03
CA ILE A 230 -10.98 9.32 0.35
C ILE A 230 -10.50 10.15 -0.83
N THR A 231 -11.30 11.11 -1.28
CA THR A 231 -11.03 11.94 -2.45
C THR A 231 -11.44 13.40 -2.23
N HIS A 232 -10.99 14.30 -3.12
CA HIS A 232 -11.32 15.72 -3.09
C HIS A 232 -11.45 16.26 -4.51
N ASP A 233 -12.47 17.12 -4.79
CA ASP A 233 -12.76 17.65 -6.13
C ASP A 233 -11.58 18.42 -6.76
N LYS A 234 -10.82 19.12 -5.92
CA LYS A 234 -9.66 19.93 -6.35
C LYS A 234 -8.33 19.18 -6.27
N ASP A 235 -8.37 17.84 -6.19
CA ASP A 235 -7.14 17.04 -6.28
C ASP A 235 -6.61 17.06 -7.71
N ASN A 236 -5.40 17.61 -7.89
CA ASN A 236 -4.76 17.72 -9.19
C ASN A 236 -4.27 16.38 -9.76
N TYR A 237 -4.18 15.35 -8.94
CA TYR A 237 -3.76 14.00 -9.36
C TYR A 237 -4.94 13.13 -9.72
N ASN A 238 -5.99 13.12 -8.90
CA ASN A 238 -7.20 12.34 -9.15
C ASN A 238 -8.40 12.99 -8.46
N SER A 239 -9.30 13.51 -9.26
CA SER A 239 -10.63 13.95 -8.82
C SER A 239 -11.59 12.74 -8.73
N PRO A 240 -12.77 12.87 -8.11
CA PRO A 240 -13.78 11.82 -8.06
C PRO A 240 -14.16 11.24 -9.43
N ASN A 241 -14.05 12.04 -10.49
CA ASN A 241 -14.36 11.61 -11.86
C ASN A 241 -13.28 10.71 -12.48
N ASP A 242 -12.07 10.74 -11.92
CA ASP A 242 -10.95 9.92 -12.41
C ASP A 242 -11.02 8.46 -11.94
N TYR A 243 -12.03 8.07 -11.16
CA TYR A 243 -12.18 6.72 -10.59
C TYR A 243 -13.26 5.87 -11.28
N SER A 244 -13.61 6.17 -12.54
CA SER A 244 -14.71 5.52 -13.24
C SER A 244 -14.60 3.98 -13.28
N LEU A 245 -13.39 3.43 -13.45
CA LEU A 245 -13.20 1.98 -13.45
C LEU A 245 -13.36 1.34 -12.07
N LEU A 246 -13.03 2.05 -11.00
CA LEU A 246 -13.21 1.54 -9.64
C LEU A 246 -14.68 1.45 -9.26
N LYS A 247 -15.53 2.27 -9.88
CA LYS A 247 -17.00 2.24 -9.71
C LYS A 247 -17.68 1.02 -10.31
N LYS A 248 -16.93 0.12 -10.97
CA LYS A 248 -17.46 -1.18 -11.43
C LYS A 248 -17.73 -2.15 -10.29
N SER A 249 -17.10 -1.97 -9.14
CA SER A 249 -17.45 -2.68 -7.92
C SER A 249 -18.49 -1.90 -7.14
N ASN A 250 -19.52 -2.60 -6.64
CA ASN A 250 -20.52 -2.02 -5.73
C ASN A 250 -19.97 -1.85 -4.30
N ASP A 251 -18.87 -2.52 -3.98
CA ASP A 251 -18.24 -2.52 -2.65
C ASP A 251 -17.14 -1.44 -2.53
N VAL A 252 -17.09 -0.49 -3.47
CA VAL A 252 -16.18 0.66 -3.39
C VAL A 252 -16.95 1.90 -2.94
N GLU A 253 -16.65 2.34 -1.73
CA GLU A 253 -17.21 3.57 -1.14
C GLU A 253 -16.32 4.78 -1.46
N PHE A 254 -16.93 5.90 -1.86
CA PHE A 254 -16.22 7.14 -2.11
C PHE A 254 -16.62 8.20 -1.08
N VAL A 255 -15.63 8.65 -0.30
CA VAL A 255 -15.80 9.76 0.65
C VAL A 255 -15.16 11.00 0.05
N ASN A 256 -15.99 11.93 -0.41
CA ASN A 256 -15.52 13.23 -0.90
C ASN A 256 -15.37 14.19 0.28
N ILE A 257 -14.14 14.70 0.48
CA ILE A 257 -13.79 15.58 1.59
C ILE A 257 -13.66 17.06 1.17
N SER A 258 -14.33 17.45 0.09
CA SER A 258 -14.30 18.83 -0.42
C SER A 258 -14.95 19.85 0.52
N ASP A 259 -15.78 19.39 1.44
CA ASP A 259 -16.43 20.15 2.51
C ASP A 259 -15.56 20.29 3.79
N SER A 260 -14.43 19.59 3.84
CA SER A 260 -13.50 19.65 4.97
C SER A 260 -13.07 21.09 5.27
N LYS A 261 -13.13 21.47 6.55
CA LYS A 261 -12.65 22.79 7.04
C LYS A 261 -11.13 22.90 7.00
N CYS A 262 -10.43 21.81 6.77
CA CYS A 262 -8.97 21.76 6.76
C CYS A 262 -8.41 22.46 5.51
N LYS A 263 -7.43 23.31 5.73
CA LYS A 263 -6.76 24.02 4.65
C LYS A 263 -5.76 23.11 3.94
N LYS A 264 -5.72 23.19 2.59
CA LYS A 264 -4.68 22.54 1.81
C LYS A 264 -3.30 22.96 2.29
N LYS A 265 -2.35 22.03 2.32
CA LYS A 265 -0.94 22.32 2.60
C LYS A 265 -0.13 22.10 1.33
N ALA A 266 0.41 23.18 0.74
CA ALA A 266 1.26 23.09 -0.47
C ALA A 266 2.42 22.10 -0.26
N THR A 267 2.97 22.06 0.95
CA THR A 267 4.03 21.13 1.35
C THR A 267 3.59 19.66 1.37
N LEU A 268 2.31 19.33 1.20
CA LEU A 268 1.77 17.96 1.12
C LEU A 268 1.01 17.69 -0.20
N GLY A 269 1.40 18.36 -1.29
CA GLY A 269 0.73 18.17 -2.59
C GLY A 269 -0.63 18.86 -2.68
N GLY A 270 -0.88 19.87 -1.87
CA GLY A 270 -2.14 20.62 -1.88
C GLY A 270 -3.31 19.80 -1.35
N TYR A 271 -4.38 19.68 -2.12
CA TYR A 271 -5.55 18.87 -1.79
C TYR A 271 -5.27 17.37 -1.84
N HIS A 272 -4.32 16.94 -2.67
CA HIS A 272 -3.88 15.53 -2.75
C HIS A 272 -3.34 14.99 -1.42
N GLY A 273 -2.83 15.85 -0.56
CA GLY A 273 -2.32 15.47 0.76
C GLY A 273 -3.24 15.85 1.93
N LEU A 274 -4.49 16.27 1.66
CA LEU A 274 -5.36 16.77 2.72
C LEU A 274 -5.64 15.70 3.78
N ALA A 275 -5.92 14.47 3.37
CA ALA A 275 -6.15 13.35 4.27
C ALA A 275 -4.93 12.92 5.11
N LEU A 276 -3.73 13.44 4.79
CA LEU A 276 -2.52 13.20 5.59
C LEU A 276 -2.35 14.18 6.74
N THR A 277 -3.18 15.21 6.81
CA THR A 277 -3.02 16.27 7.80
C THR A 277 -3.61 15.86 9.16
N LYS A 278 -3.01 16.37 10.24
CA LYS A 278 -3.58 16.20 11.57
C LYS A 278 -4.97 16.83 11.67
N CYS A 279 -5.17 17.99 11.03
CA CYS A 279 -6.48 18.64 10.97
C CYS A 279 -7.57 17.70 10.47
N TYR A 280 -7.31 16.97 9.37
CA TYR A 280 -8.26 15.99 8.85
C TYR A 280 -8.54 14.85 9.83
N ALA A 281 -7.50 14.36 10.50
CA ALA A 281 -7.63 13.30 11.49
C ALA A 281 -8.37 13.73 12.76
N ASP A 282 -8.34 15.03 13.09
CA ASP A 282 -9.03 15.61 14.24
C ASP A 282 -10.52 15.92 13.91
N GLU A 283 -10.97 15.80 12.66
CA GLU A 283 -12.37 15.86 12.27
C GLU A 283 -13.06 14.55 12.68
N GLU A 284 -13.89 14.58 13.72
CA GLU A 284 -14.51 13.42 14.37
C GLU A 284 -15.18 12.44 13.37
N GLN A 285 -15.85 12.99 12.37
CA GLN A 285 -16.56 12.18 11.35
C GLN A 285 -15.63 11.32 10.51
N LYS A 286 -14.38 11.72 10.33
CA LYS A 286 -13.42 11.05 9.41
C LYS A 286 -12.85 9.74 9.97
N GLU A 287 -12.67 9.66 11.27
CA GLU A 287 -12.35 8.39 11.92
C GLU A 287 -13.54 7.43 11.85
N ASN A 288 -14.75 7.95 12.06
CA ASN A 288 -15.97 7.15 12.02
C ASN A 288 -16.23 6.54 10.64
N ASP A 289 -15.93 7.25 9.53
CA ASP A 289 -16.04 6.70 8.18
C ASP A 289 -15.21 5.44 8.02
N LEU A 290 -13.96 5.44 8.53
CA LEU A 290 -13.08 4.27 8.47
C LEU A 290 -13.52 3.15 9.41
N ILE A 291 -13.99 3.49 10.62
CA ILE A 291 -14.50 2.51 11.58
C ILE A 291 -15.76 1.82 11.02
N ASN A 292 -16.68 2.60 10.44
CA ASN A 292 -17.89 2.07 9.83
C ASN A 292 -17.57 1.16 8.64
N TYR A 293 -16.61 1.56 7.80
CA TYR A 293 -16.15 0.72 6.69
C TYR A 293 -15.58 -0.62 7.21
N LEU A 294 -14.69 -0.59 8.19
CA LEU A 294 -14.14 -1.81 8.77
C LEU A 294 -15.23 -2.65 9.44
N GLY A 295 -16.20 -2.04 10.12
CA GLY A 295 -17.31 -2.73 10.75
C GLY A 295 -18.24 -3.47 9.79
N LYS A 296 -18.27 -3.08 8.51
CA LYS A 296 -18.99 -3.80 7.45
C LYS A 296 -18.24 -5.04 6.96
N LEU A 297 -16.91 -5.07 7.13
CA LEU A 297 -16.05 -6.17 6.67
C LEU A 297 -15.95 -7.30 7.70
N PHE A 298 -16.03 -6.98 8.97
CA PHE A 298 -15.79 -7.87 10.09
C PHE A 298 -16.96 -7.85 11.09
#